data_f1eca8be4b6ef7dceba9207a236b1292
#
_entry.id   f1eca8be4b6ef7dceba9207a236b1292
#
_cell.length_a   1.000
_cell.length_b   1.000
_cell.length_c   1.000
_cell.angle_alpha   90.00
_cell.angle_beta   90.00
_cell.angle_gamma   90.00
#
_symmetry.space_group_name_H-M   'P 1'
#
loop_
_entity.id
_entity.type
_entity.pdbx_description
1 polymer ?
#
loop_
_entity_poly.entity_id
_entity_poly.type
_entity_poly.pdbx_seq_one_letter_code
_entity_poly.pdbx_strand_id
1 'polypeptide(L)'
;MEKKDRPTRFYSKRQEDQIAKSLGGSRQLNSGATKFAKGDVIVDEWVIEAKTKVTPSETLVFHKDWMTSVEEERKDMLKSYAAVCFSFGDGENYYAMDEKTFKFLLSISRGE
;
A
#
# COMPACT_ATOMS: atom_id res chain seq x y z
N MET A 1 -4.26 19.21 -19.40
CA MET A 1 -5.25 18.18 -19.14
C MET A 1 -5.62 18.16 -17.67
N GLU A 2 -6.90 18.16 -17.39
CA GLU A 2 -7.39 18.09 -16.02
C GLU A 2 -7.14 16.71 -15.42
N LYS A 3 -6.84 16.64 -14.11
CA LYS A 3 -6.60 15.37 -13.46
C LYS A 3 -7.78 14.43 -13.57
N LYS A 4 -9.00 14.96 -13.45
CA LYS A 4 -10.22 14.15 -13.51
C LYS A 4 -10.42 13.44 -14.86
N ASP A 5 -9.67 13.84 -15.88
CA ASP A 5 -9.75 13.20 -17.19
C ASP A 5 -8.90 11.93 -17.24
N ARG A 6 -8.12 11.65 -16.20
CA ARG A 6 -7.29 10.45 -16.14
C ARG A 6 -7.95 9.37 -15.32
N PRO A 7 -7.78 8.10 -15.71
CA PRO A 7 -8.35 7.01 -14.90
C PRO A 7 -7.72 6.95 -13.50
N THR A 8 -8.51 6.52 -12.54
CA THR A 8 -8.04 6.35 -11.17
C THR A 8 -6.81 5.44 -11.12
N ARG A 9 -6.78 4.42 -11.94
CA ARG A 9 -5.67 3.47 -12.02
C ARG A 9 -4.33 4.15 -12.35
N PHE A 10 -4.36 5.22 -13.11
CA PHE A 10 -3.17 5.99 -13.42
C PHE A 10 -2.47 6.48 -12.14
N TYR A 11 -3.26 7.01 -11.20
CA TYR A 11 -2.72 7.59 -9.97
C TYR A 11 -2.23 6.53 -9.01
N SER A 12 -2.95 5.41 -8.90
CA SER A 12 -2.51 4.33 -8.02
C SER A 12 -1.24 3.67 -8.55
N LYS A 13 -1.13 3.50 -9.87
CA LYS A 13 0.08 2.96 -10.48
C LYS A 13 1.29 3.86 -10.22
N ARG A 14 1.10 5.16 -10.32
CA ARG A 14 2.15 6.13 -10.04
C ARG A 14 2.60 6.04 -8.58
N GLN A 15 1.64 5.90 -7.66
CA GLN A 15 1.93 5.74 -6.26
C GLN A 15 2.70 4.44 -6.01
N GLU A 16 2.28 3.35 -6.64
CA GLU A 16 2.95 2.06 -6.52
C GLU A 16 4.42 2.13 -6.97
N ASP A 17 4.66 2.83 -8.08
CA ASP A 17 6.02 3.02 -8.58
C ASP A 17 6.85 3.83 -7.59
N GLN A 18 6.28 4.85 -6.99
CA GLN A 18 6.96 5.66 -5.99
C GLN A 18 7.31 4.85 -4.75
N ILE A 19 6.38 4.02 -4.27
CA ILE A 19 6.61 3.15 -3.12
C ILE A 19 7.76 2.17 -3.43
N ALA A 20 7.69 1.53 -4.59
CA ALA A 20 8.70 0.55 -4.98
C ALA A 20 10.09 1.18 -5.03
N LYS A 21 10.19 2.37 -5.62
CA LYS A 21 11.48 3.06 -5.68
C LYS A 21 11.96 3.51 -4.31
N SER A 22 11.06 4.05 -3.51
CA SER A 22 11.41 4.60 -2.21
C SER A 22 11.86 3.52 -1.23
N LEU A 23 11.22 2.35 -1.26
CA LEU A 23 11.46 1.29 -0.29
C LEU A 23 12.30 0.14 -0.82
N GLY A 24 12.69 0.19 -2.09
CA GLY A 24 13.47 -0.89 -2.68
C GLY A 24 12.67 -2.15 -2.96
N GLY A 25 11.40 -1.99 -3.27
CA GLY A 25 10.51 -3.11 -3.56
C GLY A 25 10.17 -3.22 -5.03
N SER A 26 9.21 -4.08 -5.33
CA SER A 26 8.73 -4.28 -6.69
C SER A 26 7.21 -4.34 -6.71
N ARG A 27 6.62 -3.83 -7.79
CA ARG A 27 5.19 -3.91 -7.98
C ARG A 27 4.79 -5.35 -8.33
N GLN A 28 3.68 -5.79 -7.74
CA GLN A 28 3.08 -7.07 -8.09
C GLN A 28 2.28 -6.87 -9.37
N LEU A 29 2.71 -7.52 -10.44
CA LEU A 29 2.02 -7.43 -11.71
C LEU A 29 0.83 -8.37 -11.72
N ASN A 30 -0.25 -7.92 -12.35
CA ASN A 30 -1.41 -8.76 -12.54
C ASN A 30 -1.17 -9.72 -13.68
N SER A 31 -1.03 -10.99 -13.38
CA SER A 31 -0.82 -12.02 -14.39
C SER A 31 -2.13 -12.63 -14.88
N GLY A 32 -3.24 -12.27 -14.29
CA GLY A 32 -4.53 -12.86 -14.62
C GLY A 32 -4.75 -14.24 -14.03
N ALA A 33 -3.70 -14.93 -13.67
CA ALA A 33 -3.78 -16.26 -13.10
C ALA A 33 -3.64 -16.27 -11.59
N THR A 34 -3.30 -15.14 -11.01
CA THR A 34 -3.10 -15.03 -9.57
C THR A 34 -4.32 -14.43 -8.90
N LYS A 35 -4.57 -14.85 -7.68
CA LYS A 35 -5.63 -14.30 -6.84
C LYS A 35 -5.16 -13.03 -6.11
N PHE A 36 -3.91 -12.66 -6.26
CA PHE A 36 -3.37 -11.48 -5.58
C PHE A 36 -3.91 -10.23 -6.26
N ALA A 37 -4.17 -9.19 -5.47
CA ALA A 37 -4.70 -7.95 -5.98
C ALA A 37 -3.68 -7.20 -6.82
N LYS A 38 -4.19 -6.49 -7.83
CA LYS A 38 -3.35 -5.61 -8.61
C LYS A 38 -2.86 -4.46 -7.74
N GLY A 39 -1.63 -4.05 -7.99
CA GLY A 39 -1.15 -2.83 -7.41
C GLY A 39 -0.50 -2.99 -6.05
N ASP A 40 -0.32 -4.22 -5.60
CA ASP A 40 0.45 -4.43 -4.40
C ASP A 40 1.93 -4.20 -4.70
N VAL A 41 2.63 -3.67 -3.71
CA VAL A 41 4.07 -3.54 -3.75
C VAL A 41 4.66 -4.50 -2.74
N ILE A 42 5.63 -5.30 -3.17
CA ILE A 42 6.31 -6.25 -2.31
C ILE A 42 7.67 -5.70 -1.94
N VAL A 43 7.92 -5.58 -0.65
CA VAL A 43 9.19 -5.12 -0.11
C VAL A 43 9.64 -6.16 0.90
N ASP A 44 10.64 -6.96 0.57
CA ASP A 44 11.12 -8.03 1.44
C ASP A 44 9.96 -8.90 1.92
N GLU A 45 9.67 -8.92 3.21
CA GLU A 45 8.58 -9.70 3.79
C GLU A 45 7.28 -8.92 3.94
N TRP A 46 7.18 -7.76 3.28
CA TRP A 46 6.02 -6.87 3.39
C TRP A 46 5.18 -6.88 2.14
N VAL A 47 3.86 -6.90 2.33
CA VAL A 47 2.89 -6.61 1.26
C VAL A 47 2.29 -5.25 1.55
N ILE A 48 2.36 -4.36 0.58
CA ILE A 48 1.87 -3.00 0.74
C ILE A 48 0.79 -2.72 -0.30
N GLU A 49 -0.41 -2.36 0.18
CA GLU A 49 -1.50 -1.97 -0.70
C GLU A 49 -1.52 -0.45 -0.82
N ALA A 50 -1.59 0.05 -2.05
CA ALA A 50 -1.52 1.49 -2.30
C ALA A 50 -2.92 2.08 -2.50
N LYS A 51 -3.21 3.17 -1.82
CA LYS A 51 -4.46 3.92 -1.94
C LYS A 51 -4.16 5.40 -2.01
N THR A 52 -4.77 6.11 -2.95
CA THR A 52 -4.54 7.54 -3.08
C THR A 52 -5.80 8.28 -3.51
N LYS A 53 -5.95 9.50 -3.04
CA LYS A 53 -6.94 10.43 -3.58
C LYS A 53 -6.45 10.87 -4.95
N VAL A 54 -7.38 11.00 -5.88
CA VAL A 54 -7.06 11.50 -7.22
C VAL A 54 -6.86 13.01 -7.17
N THR A 55 -7.76 13.71 -6.46
CA THR A 55 -7.67 15.15 -6.27
C THR A 55 -7.20 15.43 -4.85
N PRO A 56 -6.21 16.31 -4.66
CA PRO A 56 -5.72 16.62 -3.31
C PRO A 56 -6.84 17.02 -2.37
N SER A 57 -6.79 16.53 -1.14
CA SER A 57 -7.81 16.75 -0.14
C SER A 57 -7.18 16.75 1.25
N GLU A 58 -7.80 17.48 2.17
CA GLU A 58 -7.37 17.47 3.58
C GLU A 58 -7.94 16.27 4.33
N THR A 59 -8.85 15.53 3.69
CA THR A 59 -9.51 14.39 4.33
C THR A 59 -9.51 13.19 3.42
N LEU A 60 -9.58 12.01 4.05
CA LEU A 60 -9.63 10.76 3.32
C LEU A 60 -10.45 9.77 4.14
N VAL A 61 -11.37 9.07 3.50
CA VAL A 61 -12.10 7.99 4.16
C VAL A 61 -11.25 6.73 4.09
N PHE A 62 -10.88 6.20 5.24
CA PHE A 62 -10.08 4.98 5.31
C PHE A 62 -11.02 3.80 5.58
N HIS A 63 -11.10 2.87 4.65
CA HIS A 63 -12.00 1.72 4.77
C HIS A 63 -11.30 0.57 5.49
N LYS A 64 -12.00 -0.02 6.45
CA LYS A 64 -11.45 -1.15 7.20
C LYS A 64 -11.08 -2.31 6.29
N ASP A 65 -11.83 -2.50 5.21
CA ASP A 65 -11.55 -3.62 4.30
C ASP A 65 -10.24 -3.45 3.54
N TRP A 66 -9.65 -2.26 3.50
CA TRP A 66 -8.29 -2.10 2.99
C TRP A 66 -7.31 -2.90 3.85
N MET A 67 -7.47 -2.80 5.18
CA MET A 67 -6.62 -3.54 6.11
C MET A 67 -6.88 -5.04 6.03
N THR A 68 -8.16 -5.43 5.96
CA THR A 68 -8.53 -6.83 5.84
C THR A 68 -7.99 -7.44 4.55
N SER A 69 -8.12 -6.71 3.46
CA SER A 69 -7.68 -7.17 2.14
C SER A 69 -6.16 -7.38 2.09
N VAL A 70 -5.39 -6.41 2.56
CA VAL A 70 -3.93 -6.54 2.50
C VAL A 70 -3.45 -7.66 3.43
N GLU A 71 -4.15 -7.90 4.54
CA GLU A 71 -3.82 -8.99 5.45
C GLU A 71 -4.07 -10.35 4.80
N GLU A 72 -5.17 -10.48 4.06
CA GLU A 72 -5.45 -11.70 3.31
C GLU A 72 -4.42 -11.95 2.23
N GLU A 73 -4.02 -10.89 1.52
CA GLU A 73 -2.99 -10.98 0.50
C GLU A 73 -1.65 -11.40 1.09
N ARG A 74 -1.32 -10.85 2.26
CA ARG A 74 -0.09 -11.25 2.97
C ARG A 74 -0.07 -12.75 3.24
N LYS A 75 -1.19 -13.29 3.75
CA LYS A 75 -1.31 -14.71 4.04
C LYS A 75 -1.18 -15.54 2.77
N ASP A 76 -1.87 -15.14 1.71
CA ASP A 76 -1.84 -15.84 0.44
C ASP A 76 -0.44 -15.85 -0.17
N MET A 77 0.30 -14.79 0.00
CA MET A 77 1.66 -14.67 -0.53
C MET A 77 2.73 -15.19 0.42
N LEU A 78 2.33 -15.68 1.59
CA LEU A 78 3.24 -16.20 2.61
C LEU A 78 4.27 -15.17 3.06
N LYS A 79 3.83 -13.92 3.15
CA LYS A 79 4.66 -12.83 3.65
C LYS A 79 4.41 -12.62 5.14
N SER A 80 5.29 -11.88 5.78
CA SER A 80 5.26 -11.71 7.23
C SER A 80 4.52 -10.47 7.70
N TYR A 81 4.48 -9.42 6.89
CA TYR A 81 3.96 -8.12 7.31
C TYR A 81 3.10 -7.49 6.22
N ALA A 82 2.14 -6.67 6.63
CA ALA A 82 1.27 -5.97 5.70
C ALA A 82 1.07 -4.53 6.16
N ALA A 83 0.91 -3.64 5.19
CA ALA A 83 0.60 -2.24 5.46
C ALA A 83 -0.22 -1.67 4.31
N VAL A 84 -1.00 -0.64 4.60
CA VAL A 84 -1.68 0.14 3.57
C VAL A 84 -0.96 1.47 3.47
N CYS A 85 -0.48 1.78 2.28
CA CYS A 85 0.12 3.08 2.00
C CYS A 85 -0.95 3.97 1.42
N PHE A 86 -1.21 5.11 2.05
CA PHE A 86 -2.26 6.00 1.56
C PHE A 86 -1.73 7.41 1.38
N SER A 87 -2.37 8.15 0.50
CA SER A 87 -2.00 9.52 0.17
C SER A 87 -3.25 10.37 0.04
N PHE A 88 -3.15 11.62 0.48
CA PHE A 88 -4.23 12.59 0.31
C PHE A 88 -4.23 13.23 -1.08
N GLY A 89 -3.44 12.69 -2.00
CA GLY A 89 -3.38 13.21 -3.37
C GLY A 89 -2.32 14.28 -3.57
N ASP A 90 -1.52 14.54 -2.56
CA ASP A 90 -0.49 15.60 -2.59
C ASP A 90 0.93 15.05 -2.79
N GLY A 91 1.06 13.74 -3.04
CA GLY A 91 2.36 13.12 -3.26
C GLY A 91 3.03 12.62 -1.98
N GLU A 92 2.44 12.88 -0.83
CA GLU A 92 2.95 12.39 0.45
C GLU A 92 2.33 11.04 0.77
N ASN A 93 3.15 10.08 1.16
CA ASN A 93 2.67 8.75 1.52
C ASN A 93 2.73 8.54 3.01
N TYR A 94 1.66 7.93 3.55
CA TYR A 94 1.56 7.53 4.93
C TYR A 94 1.29 6.04 4.98
N TYR A 95 1.68 5.38 6.06
CA TYR A 95 1.53 3.94 6.16
C TYR A 95 0.70 3.58 7.37
N ALA A 96 -0.35 2.76 7.16
CA ALA A 96 -1.20 2.25 8.22
C ALA A 96 -0.93 0.76 8.40
N MET A 97 -0.87 0.33 9.64
CA MET A 97 -0.64 -1.07 9.98
C MET A 97 -1.45 -1.42 11.22
N ASP A 98 -1.62 -2.72 11.47
CA ASP A 98 -2.34 -3.13 12.66
C ASP A 98 -1.47 -2.99 13.92
N GLU A 99 -2.09 -3.13 15.08
CA GLU A 99 -1.38 -2.96 16.34
C GLU A 99 -0.26 -3.99 16.53
N LYS A 100 -0.49 -5.21 16.11
CA LYS A 100 0.51 -6.26 16.24
C LYS A 100 1.80 -5.89 15.50
N THR A 101 1.65 -5.41 14.28
CA THR A 101 2.79 -4.99 13.45
C THR A 101 3.48 -3.77 14.06
N PHE A 102 2.69 -2.81 14.54
CA PHE A 102 3.25 -1.63 15.18
C PHE A 102 4.04 -2.00 16.43
N LYS A 103 3.52 -2.90 17.26
CA LYS A 103 4.23 -3.36 18.46
C LYS A 103 5.55 -4.02 18.11
N PHE A 104 5.59 -4.78 17.02
CA PHE A 104 6.83 -5.39 16.57
C PHE A 104 7.87 -4.32 16.21
N LEU A 105 7.47 -3.32 15.42
CA LEU A 105 8.38 -2.23 15.05
C LEU A 105 8.80 -1.43 16.28
N LEU A 106 7.88 -1.22 17.21
CA LEU A 106 8.18 -0.52 18.44
C LEU A 106 9.25 -1.27 19.24
N SER A 107 9.13 -2.60 19.33
CA SER A 107 10.11 -3.40 20.05
C SER A 107 11.50 -3.29 19.42
N ILE A 108 11.56 -3.29 18.10
CA ILE A 108 12.84 -3.11 17.39
C ILE A 108 13.45 -1.76 17.74
N SER A 109 12.64 -0.69 17.74
CA SER A 109 13.13 0.65 18.03
C SER A 109 13.65 0.79 19.45
N ARG A 110 13.20 -0.10 20.35
CA ARG A 110 13.66 -0.13 21.75
C ARG A 110 14.86 -1.04 21.94
N GLY A 111 15.34 -1.70 20.89
CA GLY A 111 16.45 -2.62 20.98
C GLY A 111 16.10 -3.98 21.58
N GLU A 112 14.83 -4.32 21.48
CA GLU A 112 14.35 -5.61 22.00
C GLU A 112 14.48 -6.73 20.98
#